data_866ad3384467a4579ed297c27a7971c4
#
_entry.id   866ad3384467a4579ed297c27a7971c4
#
_cell.length_a   1.000
_cell.length_b   1.000
_cell.length_c   1.000
_cell.angle_alpha   90.00
_cell.angle_beta   90.00
_cell.angle_gamma   90.00
#
_symmetry.space_group_name_H-M   'P 1'
#
loop_
_entity.id
_entity.type
_entity.pdbx_description
1 polymer ?
#
loop_
_entity_poly.entity_id
_entity_poly.type
_entity_poly.pdbx_seq_one_letter_code
_entity_poly.pdbx_strand_id
1 'polypeptide(L)'
;MRKAITGQNYLFEWNAPTPLSEAPTLVVKGGSSAFSETMTQSRTDLTVNSIASDRRTLTLSAEAIALHRDQAKGFLVTNGDTWFSITVSRVVGTTAILAEPLPREIDLSTSATLVFSMYYVPVTSASVTGVSGYYPYELSYSADYGSQNHVKMEKGVIKATPRPFDTGLDHDELVATFANLADMIPRRQSDFKPQIKASLDEIALHIRNALSADDITEDEVFNAQSFKLAHAYCTASRVYELNLQLDASEAMRIRCQELLDSALSSVSLDLDGDGLVDSGEENLTRKGGSA
;
A
#
# COMPACT_ATOMS: atom_id res chain seq x y z
N MET A 1 9.05 -4.36 -0.82
CA MET A 1 9.15 -4.62 -2.27
C MET A 1 7.87 -4.13 -2.92
N ARG A 2 7.94 -3.46 -4.06
CA ARG A 2 6.77 -3.00 -4.84
C ARG A 2 6.49 -4.02 -5.94
N LYS A 3 5.21 -4.18 -6.34
CA LYS A 3 4.82 -5.13 -7.40
C LYS A 3 4.25 -4.38 -8.59
N ALA A 4 4.60 -4.82 -9.79
CA ALA A 4 4.08 -4.34 -11.06
C ALA A 4 3.64 -5.52 -11.93
N ILE A 5 2.71 -5.30 -12.84
CA ILE A 5 2.29 -6.32 -13.80
C ILE A 5 3.15 -6.18 -15.05
N THR A 6 3.77 -7.28 -15.48
CA THR A 6 4.59 -7.33 -16.69
C THR A 6 3.80 -6.83 -17.90
N GLY A 7 4.41 -5.98 -18.72
CA GLY A 7 3.79 -5.42 -19.91
C GLY A 7 2.79 -4.30 -19.66
N GLN A 8 2.51 -3.94 -18.42
CA GLN A 8 1.62 -2.83 -18.07
C GLN A 8 2.40 -1.63 -17.54
N ASN A 9 1.85 -0.43 -17.72
CA ASN A 9 2.38 0.76 -17.07
C ASN A 9 2.14 0.66 -15.56
N TYR A 10 3.16 0.96 -14.79
CA TYR A 10 3.12 0.92 -13.33
C TYR A 10 3.12 2.36 -12.78
N LEU A 11 2.14 2.70 -11.96
CA LEU A 11 2.11 3.97 -11.25
C LEU A 11 2.95 3.85 -9.96
N PHE A 12 4.13 4.46 -9.97
CA PHE A 12 4.95 4.55 -8.76
C PHE A 12 4.45 5.71 -7.91
N GLU A 13 3.97 5.40 -6.71
CA GLU A 13 3.48 6.36 -5.73
C GLU A 13 4.40 6.38 -4.51
N TRP A 14 4.64 7.56 -3.96
CA TRP A 14 5.48 7.74 -2.80
C TRP A 14 5.00 8.91 -1.94
N ASN A 15 5.02 8.72 -0.62
CA ASN A 15 4.71 9.77 0.34
C ASN A 15 6.00 10.32 0.92
N ALA A 16 6.25 11.60 0.71
CA ALA A 16 7.39 12.29 1.27
C ALA A 16 7.36 12.25 2.81
N PRO A 17 8.48 11.97 3.47
CA PRO A 17 8.55 11.99 4.94
C PRO A 17 8.63 13.40 5.53
N THR A 18 8.96 14.39 4.71
CA THR A 18 9.11 15.81 5.06
C THR A 18 8.58 16.68 3.92
N PRO A 19 8.26 17.96 4.13
CA PRO A 19 8.07 18.89 3.01
C PRO A 19 9.33 18.89 2.12
N LEU A 20 9.14 18.99 0.82
CA LEU A 20 10.25 18.99 -0.14
C LEU A 20 10.38 20.37 -0.77
N SER A 21 11.63 20.83 -0.95
CA SER A 21 11.95 22.05 -1.71
C SER A 21 11.85 21.84 -3.21
N GLU A 22 12.08 20.61 -3.67
CA GLU A 22 12.06 20.23 -5.08
C GLU A 22 11.36 18.86 -5.23
N ALA A 23 10.78 18.64 -6.40
CA ALA A 23 10.14 17.37 -6.71
C ALA A 23 11.18 16.23 -6.76
N PRO A 24 10.87 15.04 -6.19
CA PRO A 24 11.81 13.93 -6.16
C PRO A 24 12.04 13.34 -7.55
N THR A 25 13.20 12.71 -7.74
CA THR A 25 13.55 12.01 -8.98
C THR A 25 13.60 10.52 -8.73
N LEU A 26 12.86 9.75 -9.54
CA LEU A 26 12.88 8.29 -9.55
C LEU A 26 13.77 7.78 -10.67
N VAL A 27 14.74 6.92 -10.33
CA VAL A 27 15.56 6.19 -11.30
C VAL A 27 15.28 4.70 -11.11
N VAL A 28 14.88 4.01 -12.19
CA VAL A 28 14.70 2.54 -12.18
C VAL A 28 15.73 1.92 -13.11
N LYS A 29 16.40 0.87 -12.65
CA LYS A 29 17.51 0.19 -13.33
C LYS A 29 17.10 -1.21 -13.76
N GLY A 30 17.80 -1.77 -14.75
CA GLY A 30 17.63 -3.17 -15.16
C GLY A 30 16.68 -3.41 -16.33
N GLY A 31 16.00 -2.39 -16.84
CA GLY A 31 15.20 -2.48 -18.06
C GLY A 31 16.04 -2.36 -19.34
N SER A 32 15.36 -2.37 -20.49
CA SER A 32 15.99 -2.15 -21.81
C SER A 32 16.60 -0.75 -21.96
N SER A 33 16.11 0.20 -21.18
CA SER A 33 16.66 1.56 -21.02
C SER A 33 16.54 1.99 -19.57
N ALA A 34 17.48 2.82 -19.11
CA ALA A 34 17.37 3.44 -17.79
C ALA A 34 16.18 4.39 -17.77
N PHE A 35 15.28 4.20 -16.80
CA PHE A 35 14.18 5.13 -16.54
C PHE A 35 14.63 6.16 -15.51
N SER A 36 14.52 7.45 -15.83
CA SER A 36 14.85 8.52 -14.90
C SER A 36 13.88 9.68 -15.12
N GLU A 37 12.98 9.90 -14.17
CA GLU A 37 11.96 10.94 -14.27
C GLU A 37 11.71 11.64 -12.94
N THR A 38 11.41 12.95 -13.03
CA THR A 38 10.95 13.73 -11.89
C THR A 38 9.49 13.39 -11.59
N MET A 39 9.20 13.12 -10.34
CA MET A 39 7.85 12.78 -9.90
C MET A 39 6.97 14.03 -9.83
N THR A 40 5.69 13.84 -10.07
CA THR A 40 4.68 14.88 -9.97
C THR A 40 4.03 14.83 -8.60
N GLN A 41 3.92 15.99 -7.93
CA GLN A 41 3.12 16.10 -6.72
C GLN A 41 1.63 15.88 -7.05
N SER A 42 0.95 15.08 -6.26
CA SER A 42 -0.46 14.71 -6.52
C SER A 42 -1.41 15.91 -6.47
N ARG A 43 -1.03 16.94 -5.70
CA ARG A 43 -1.81 18.17 -5.53
C ARG A 43 -0.91 19.38 -5.32
N THR A 44 -1.36 20.52 -5.78
CA THR A 44 -0.73 21.82 -5.47
C THR A 44 -0.91 22.19 -4.01
N ASP A 45 0.08 22.84 -3.44
CA ASP A 45 0.04 23.38 -2.10
C ASP A 45 -1.06 24.46 -1.96
N LEU A 46 -1.68 24.50 -0.78
CA LEU A 46 -2.77 25.43 -0.51
C LEU A 46 -2.42 26.34 0.68
N THR A 47 -2.59 27.64 0.49
CA THR A 47 -2.47 28.58 1.61
C THR A 47 -3.62 28.36 2.61
N VAL A 48 -3.30 28.34 3.89
CA VAL A 48 -4.26 28.28 4.99
C VAL A 48 -4.57 29.69 5.42
N ASN A 49 -5.80 30.14 5.17
CA ASN A 49 -6.26 31.50 5.53
C ASN A 49 -6.52 31.65 7.01
N SER A 50 -7.02 30.60 7.66
CA SER A 50 -7.26 30.58 9.11
C SER A 50 -7.30 29.16 9.67
N ILE A 51 -6.98 29.07 10.95
CA ILE A 51 -7.09 27.85 11.76
C ILE A 51 -8.11 28.13 12.85
N ALA A 52 -9.16 27.32 12.93
CA ALA A 52 -10.18 27.50 13.94
C ALA A 52 -9.67 27.20 15.37
N SER A 53 -10.38 27.67 16.38
CA SER A 53 -10.02 27.47 17.80
C SER A 53 -10.04 26.01 18.25
N ASP A 54 -10.76 25.14 17.53
CA ASP A 54 -10.75 23.68 17.72
C ASP A 54 -9.43 23.02 17.29
N ARG A 55 -8.56 23.79 16.61
CA ARG A 55 -7.26 23.35 16.08
C ARG A 55 -7.34 22.17 15.11
N ARG A 56 -8.52 21.89 14.59
CA ARG A 56 -8.79 20.81 13.60
C ARG A 56 -9.31 21.33 12.29
N THR A 57 -9.95 22.51 12.29
CA THR A 57 -10.58 23.07 11.10
C THR A 57 -9.67 24.11 10.47
N LEU A 58 -9.27 23.87 9.22
CA LEU A 58 -8.47 24.79 8.42
C LEU A 58 -9.36 25.41 7.33
N THR A 59 -9.29 26.72 7.15
CA THR A 59 -9.89 27.41 5.99
C THR A 59 -8.79 27.62 4.95
N LEU A 60 -8.98 27.06 3.77
CA LEU A 60 -8.03 27.08 2.67
C LEU A 60 -8.31 28.25 1.70
N SER A 61 -7.29 28.69 0.98
CA SER A 61 -7.38 29.77 -0.02
C SER A 61 -8.15 29.37 -1.27
N ALA A 62 -8.26 28.08 -1.58
CA ALA A 62 -8.98 27.53 -2.71
C ALA A 62 -9.72 26.26 -2.33
N GLU A 63 -10.69 25.86 -3.16
CA GLU A 63 -11.37 24.59 -2.99
C GLU A 63 -10.40 23.43 -3.19
N ALA A 64 -10.36 22.55 -2.19
CA ALA A 64 -9.64 21.30 -2.30
C ALA A 64 -10.62 20.22 -2.77
N ILE A 65 -10.29 19.55 -3.87
CA ILE A 65 -11.05 18.39 -4.36
C ILE A 65 -11.02 17.28 -3.30
N ALA A 66 -12.11 16.51 -3.16
CA ALA A 66 -12.21 15.38 -2.23
C ALA A 66 -10.97 14.49 -2.25
N LEU A 67 -10.41 14.21 -1.08
CA LEU A 67 -9.18 13.45 -0.92
C LEU A 67 -9.48 11.97 -0.79
N HIS A 68 -8.81 11.14 -1.56
CA HIS A 68 -8.67 9.72 -1.24
C HIS A 68 -7.77 9.56 0.00
N ARG A 69 -7.92 8.43 0.73
CA ARG A 69 -7.24 8.19 2.02
C ARG A 69 -5.72 8.37 1.96
N ASP A 70 -5.09 7.86 0.90
CA ASP A 70 -3.64 7.91 0.74
C ASP A 70 -3.13 9.30 0.35
N GLN A 71 -4.01 10.16 -0.16
CA GLN A 71 -3.73 11.56 -0.51
C GLN A 71 -4.01 12.54 0.64
N ALA A 72 -4.49 12.04 1.76
CA ALA A 72 -4.88 12.84 2.91
C ALA A 72 -3.72 13.21 3.85
N LYS A 73 -2.53 12.68 3.59
CA LYS A 73 -1.32 13.00 4.36
C LYS A 73 -0.64 14.23 3.80
N GLY A 74 -0.10 15.06 4.68
CA GLY A 74 0.61 16.27 4.30
C GLY A 74 1.31 16.90 5.47
N PHE A 75 1.73 18.13 5.25
CA PHE A 75 2.43 18.95 6.23
C PHE A 75 1.77 20.31 6.32
N LEU A 76 1.60 20.81 7.53
CA LEU A 76 1.32 22.21 7.76
C LEU A 76 2.66 22.92 7.97
N VAL A 77 3.05 23.74 6.99
CA VAL A 77 4.29 24.54 7.05
C VAL A 77 3.93 25.92 7.57
N THR A 78 4.59 26.35 8.65
CA THR A 78 4.39 27.67 9.28
C THR A 78 5.71 28.45 9.23
N ASN A 79 5.63 29.75 8.97
CA ASN A 79 6.79 30.67 8.95
C ASN A 79 7.98 30.21 8.07
N GLY A 80 7.73 29.41 7.04
CA GLY A 80 8.72 28.97 6.08
C GLY A 80 9.60 27.78 6.48
N ASP A 81 9.86 27.59 7.78
CA ASP A 81 10.87 26.63 8.25
C ASP A 81 10.33 25.59 9.25
N THR A 82 9.19 25.84 9.87
CA THR A 82 8.60 24.92 10.83
C THR A 82 7.43 24.17 10.19
N TRP A 83 7.45 22.86 10.30
CA TRP A 83 6.40 22.04 9.73
C TRP A 83 5.91 20.96 10.71
N PHE A 84 4.66 20.56 10.52
CA PHE A 84 3.98 19.54 11.33
C PHE A 84 3.33 18.53 10.40
N SER A 85 3.58 17.24 10.60
CA SER A 85 2.87 16.19 9.86
C SER A 85 1.41 16.19 10.26
N ILE A 86 0.52 16.19 9.26
CA ILE A 86 -0.92 16.20 9.46
C ILE A 86 -1.61 15.16 8.59
N THR A 87 -2.79 14.75 9.02
CA THR A 87 -3.70 13.93 8.23
C THR A 87 -5.02 14.67 8.10
N VAL A 88 -5.42 14.94 6.87
CA VAL A 88 -6.73 15.55 6.57
C VAL A 88 -7.78 14.43 6.54
N SER A 89 -8.77 14.48 7.42
CA SER A 89 -9.84 13.48 7.49
C SER A 89 -10.99 13.74 6.54
N ARG A 90 -11.26 15.02 6.25
CA ARG A 90 -12.36 15.44 5.38
C ARG A 90 -12.08 16.81 4.76
N VAL A 91 -12.57 17.00 3.54
CA VAL A 91 -12.57 18.29 2.85
C VAL A 91 -13.98 18.60 2.37
N VAL A 92 -14.45 19.82 2.59
CA VAL A 92 -15.73 20.34 2.10
C VAL A 92 -15.49 21.77 1.60
N GLY A 93 -15.51 21.95 0.28
CA GLY A 93 -15.17 23.22 -0.36
C GLY A 93 -13.78 23.72 0.05
N THR A 94 -13.72 24.87 0.67
CA THR A 94 -12.48 25.48 1.20
C THR A 94 -12.15 25.06 2.63
N THR A 95 -12.88 24.13 3.22
CA THR A 95 -12.68 23.70 4.60
C THR A 95 -12.03 22.32 4.66
N ALA A 96 -10.87 22.21 5.28
CA ALA A 96 -10.22 20.95 5.60
C ALA A 96 -10.31 20.64 7.08
N ILE A 97 -10.72 19.42 7.42
CA ILE A 97 -10.83 18.92 8.80
C ILE A 97 -9.73 17.91 9.04
N LEU A 98 -8.90 18.14 10.05
CA LEU A 98 -7.80 17.26 10.44
C LEU A 98 -8.30 16.07 11.25
N ALA A 99 -7.62 14.94 11.11
CA ALA A 99 -7.89 13.75 11.92
C ALA A 99 -7.58 13.99 13.40
N GLU A 100 -6.52 14.77 13.67
CA GLU A 100 -6.07 15.14 15.01
C GLU A 100 -5.93 16.66 15.14
N PRO A 101 -6.09 17.22 16.35
CA PRO A 101 -5.89 18.65 16.58
C PRO A 101 -4.41 19.00 16.41
N LEU A 102 -4.14 20.17 15.86
CA LEU A 102 -2.80 20.71 15.78
C LEU A 102 -2.19 20.93 17.18
N PRO A 103 -0.86 20.74 17.33
CA PRO A 103 -0.13 21.02 18.55
C PRO A 103 -0.40 22.44 19.10
N ARG A 104 -0.35 22.60 20.42
CA ARG A 104 -0.68 23.89 21.08
C ARG A 104 0.35 24.98 20.77
N GLU A 105 1.55 24.57 20.40
CA GLU A 105 2.69 25.44 20.07
C GLU A 105 2.48 26.23 18.78
N ILE A 106 1.55 25.78 17.91
CA ILE A 106 1.23 26.49 16.66
C ILE A 106 0.41 27.73 16.99
N ASP A 107 0.93 28.90 16.62
CA ASP A 107 0.17 30.14 16.68
C ASP A 107 -0.89 30.15 15.55
N LEU A 108 -2.17 30.26 15.95
CA LEU A 108 -3.30 30.26 15.02
C LEU A 108 -3.36 31.51 14.12
N SER A 109 -2.62 32.57 14.46
CA SER A 109 -2.51 33.79 13.66
C SER A 109 -1.44 33.77 12.60
N THR A 110 -0.61 32.71 12.59
CA THR A 110 0.51 32.58 11.66
C THR A 110 0.03 32.17 10.28
N SER A 111 0.62 32.74 9.21
CA SER A 111 0.37 32.23 7.86
C SER A 111 0.94 30.82 7.73
N ALA A 112 0.15 29.93 7.16
CA ALA A 112 0.53 28.55 6.99
C ALA A 112 0.21 28.05 5.57
N THR A 113 0.94 27.05 5.13
CA THR A 113 0.70 26.36 3.87
C THR A 113 0.45 24.88 4.12
N LEU A 114 -0.60 24.34 3.54
CA LEU A 114 -0.87 22.91 3.49
C LEU A 114 -0.12 22.33 2.29
N VAL A 115 0.91 21.53 2.57
CA VAL A 115 1.75 20.85 1.58
C VAL A 115 1.35 19.37 1.54
N PHE A 116 0.98 18.86 0.37
CA PHE A 116 0.62 17.44 0.22
C PHE A 116 1.86 16.58 0.02
N SER A 117 1.91 15.44 0.72
CA SER A 117 3.09 14.58 0.76
C SER A 117 3.20 13.57 -0.38
N MET A 118 2.12 13.34 -1.14
CA MET A 118 2.06 12.29 -2.15
C MET A 118 2.61 12.75 -3.50
N TYR A 119 3.57 12.00 -4.01
CA TYR A 119 4.16 12.14 -5.34
C TYR A 119 3.95 10.88 -6.16
N TYR A 120 3.83 11.00 -7.48
CA TYR A 120 3.67 9.87 -8.38
C TYR A 120 4.44 10.07 -9.69
N VAL A 121 4.76 8.96 -10.36
CA VAL A 121 5.28 8.95 -11.72
C VAL A 121 4.86 7.66 -12.43
N PRO A 122 4.36 7.74 -13.68
CA PRO A 122 4.05 6.55 -14.47
C PRO A 122 5.36 5.94 -15.00
N VAL A 123 5.68 4.73 -14.54
CA VAL A 123 6.79 3.93 -15.08
C VAL A 123 6.26 3.14 -16.27
N THR A 124 6.79 3.41 -17.46
CA THR A 124 6.30 2.79 -18.69
C THR A 124 6.78 1.34 -18.83
N SER A 125 5.92 0.45 -19.30
CA SER A 125 6.26 -0.96 -19.52
C SER A 125 7.40 -1.15 -20.52
N ALA A 126 7.45 -0.31 -21.55
CA ALA A 126 8.49 -0.40 -22.59
C ALA A 126 9.91 -0.18 -22.04
N SER A 127 10.05 0.64 -20.99
CA SER A 127 11.38 0.94 -20.42
C SER A 127 11.79 0.01 -19.29
N VAL A 128 10.87 -0.52 -18.50
CA VAL A 128 11.24 -1.17 -17.24
C VAL A 128 10.51 -2.48 -16.98
N THR A 129 9.19 -2.53 -17.15
CA THR A 129 8.38 -3.67 -16.71
C THR A 129 7.92 -4.56 -17.87
N GLY A 130 8.57 -4.47 -19.03
CA GLY A 130 8.22 -5.25 -20.23
C GLY A 130 8.52 -6.75 -20.11
N VAL A 131 9.39 -7.13 -19.18
CA VAL A 131 9.77 -8.52 -18.89
C VAL A 131 9.62 -8.78 -17.41
N SER A 132 9.30 -10.02 -17.03
CA SER A 132 9.28 -10.43 -15.62
C SER A 132 10.68 -10.30 -15.01
N GLY A 133 10.75 -9.85 -13.76
CA GLY A 133 12.03 -9.68 -13.09
C GLY A 133 12.05 -8.64 -11.98
N TYR A 134 13.24 -8.43 -11.45
CA TYR A 134 13.50 -7.49 -10.35
C TYR A 134 14.18 -6.24 -10.87
N TYR A 135 13.56 -5.10 -10.66
CA TYR A 135 14.03 -3.79 -11.12
C TYR A 135 14.40 -2.92 -9.91
N PRO A 136 15.70 -2.80 -9.59
CA PRO A 136 16.14 -1.89 -8.54
C PRO A 136 15.79 -0.45 -8.86
N TYR A 137 15.31 0.29 -7.86
CA TYR A 137 15.09 1.74 -7.99
C TYR A 137 15.86 2.53 -6.97
N GLU A 138 16.15 3.76 -7.32
CA GLU A 138 16.69 4.81 -6.46
C GLU A 138 15.79 6.03 -6.56
N LEU A 139 15.29 6.48 -5.41
CA LEU A 139 14.50 7.70 -5.29
C LEU A 139 15.33 8.74 -4.57
N SER A 140 15.69 9.81 -5.25
CA SER A 140 16.42 10.95 -4.68
C SER A 140 15.48 12.13 -4.43
N TYR A 141 15.60 12.76 -3.26
CA TYR A 141 14.81 13.91 -2.87
C TYR A 141 15.59 14.84 -1.95
N SER A 142 15.29 16.13 -2.02
CA SER A 142 15.85 17.15 -1.14
C SER A 142 14.90 17.36 0.03
N ALA A 143 15.29 16.90 1.22
CA ALA A 143 14.54 17.14 2.43
C ALA A 143 14.76 18.58 2.89
N ASP A 144 13.67 19.31 3.12
CA ASP A 144 13.73 20.65 3.66
C ASP A 144 13.85 20.61 5.20
N TYR A 145 14.99 21.08 5.70
CA TYR A 145 15.28 21.21 7.13
C TYR A 145 15.65 22.68 7.42
N GLY A 146 14.73 23.58 7.18
CA GLY A 146 15.00 25.01 7.32
C GLY A 146 15.98 25.49 6.23
N SER A 147 17.07 26.14 6.63
CA SER A 147 18.05 26.69 5.69
C SER A 147 19.03 25.67 5.09
N GLN A 148 18.89 24.39 5.41
CA GLN A 148 19.80 23.31 4.96
C GLN A 148 19.02 22.23 4.20
N ASN A 149 19.21 22.19 2.88
CA ASN A 149 18.69 21.12 2.04
C ASN A 149 19.64 19.91 2.07
N HIS A 150 19.11 18.76 2.48
CA HIS A 150 19.84 17.50 2.45
C HIS A 150 19.27 16.57 1.39
N VAL A 151 20.11 16.20 0.42
CA VAL A 151 19.73 15.17 -0.56
C VAL A 151 19.72 13.82 0.13
N LYS A 152 18.57 13.17 0.13
CA LYS A 152 18.38 11.80 0.63
C LYS A 152 18.13 10.86 -0.53
N MET A 153 18.49 9.60 -0.33
CA MET A 153 18.26 8.55 -1.32
C MET A 153 17.58 7.35 -0.64
N GLU A 154 16.43 6.98 -1.18
CA GLU A 154 15.72 5.76 -0.83
C GLU A 154 15.93 4.72 -1.93
N LYS A 155 16.24 3.48 -1.56
CA LYS A 155 16.44 2.37 -2.50
C LYS A 155 15.43 1.28 -2.26
N GLY A 156 15.04 0.62 -3.33
CA GLY A 156 14.15 -0.52 -3.25
C GLY A 156 14.11 -1.30 -4.56
N VAL A 157 13.15 -2.20 -4.65
CA VAL A 157 12.98 -3.07 -5.81
C VAL A 157 11.51 -3.07 -6.23
N ILE A 158 11.27 -2.96 -7.52
CA ILE A 158 9.99 -3.25 -8.18
C ILE A 158 10.12 -4.66 -8.75
N LYS A 159 9.24 -5.59 -8.34
CA LYS A 159 9.09 -6.90 -8.96
C LYS A 159 8.02 -6.79 -10.05
N ALA A 160 8.40 -7.03 -11.30
CA ALA A 160 7.45 -7.20 -12.39
C ALA A 160 7.11 -8.68 -12.53
N THR A 161 5.83 -9.00 -12.49
CA THR A 161 5.31 -10.37 -12.59
C THR A 161 4.11 -10.40 -13.52
N PRO A 162 3.92 -11.46 -14.32
CA PRO A 162 2.73 -11.60 -15.16
C PRO A 162 1.45 -11.65 -14.34
N ARG A 163 1.52 -12.27 -13.16
CA ARG A 163 0.38 -12.44 -12.24
C ARG A 163 0.80 -12.17 -10.81
N PRO A 164 0.45 -11.02 -10.23
CA PRO A 164 0.56 -10.82 -8.79
C PRO A 164 -0.33 -11.83 -8.06
N PHE A 165 0.16 -12.39 -6.96
CA PHE A 165 -0.67 -13.25 -6.11
C PHE A 165 -1.87 -12.45 -5.58
N ASP A 166 -3.06 -12.85 -6.00
CA ASP A 166 -4.33 -12.29 -5.55
C ASP A 166 -5.40 -13.39 -5.52
N THR A 167 -6.05 -13.54 -4.39
CA THR A 167 -7.14 -14.51 -4.21
C THR A 167 -8.46 -14.01 -4.78
N GLY A 168 -8.56 -12.72 -5.12
CA GLY A 168 -9.78 -12.07 -5.58
C GLY A 168 -10.83 -11.91 -4.48
N LEU A 169 -10.46 -11.97 -3.18
CA LEU A 169 -11.39 -11.68 -2.09
C LEU A 169 -11.64 -10.18 -1.99
N ASP A 170 -12.89 -9.77 -2.01
CA ASP A 170 -13.31 -8.39 -1.79
C ASP A 170 -14.18 -8.23 -0.53
N HIS A 171 -14.61 -6.99 -0.27
CA HIS A 171 -15.44 -6.67 0.89
C HIS A 171 -16.79 -7.39 0.85
N ASP A 172 -17.46 -7.39 -0.31
CA ASP A 172 -18.81 -7.90 -0.47
C ASP A 172 -18.83 -9.43 -0.31
N GLU A 173 -17.83 -10.11 -0.86
CA GLU A 173 -17.65 -11.56 -0.69
C GLU A 173 -17.31 -11.95 0.75
N LEU A 174 -16.48 -11.14 1.44
CA LEU A 174 -16.18 -11.36 2.85
C LEU A 174 -17.44 -11.25 3.71
N VAL A 175 -18.27 -10.22 3.49
CA VAL A 175 -19.54 -10.03 4.20
C VAL A 175 -20.56 -11.10 3.80
N ALA A 176 -20.59 -11.53 2.55
CA ALA A 176 -21.44 -12.65 2.11
C ALA A 176 -21.05 -13.96 2.80
N THR A 177 -19.76 -14.19 3.05
CA THR A 177 -19.26 -15.37 3.76
C THR A 177 -19.52 -15.28 5.27
N PHE A 178 -19.42 -14.11 5.87
CA PHE A 178 -19.58 -13.84 7.29
C PHE A 178 -20.50 -12.65 7.53
N ALA A 179 -21.81 -12.86 7.43
CA ALA A 179 -22.82 -11.80 7.49
C ALA A 179 -22.73 -10.91 8.74
N ASN A 180 -22.31 -11.46 9.86
CA ASN A 180 -22.15 -10.73 11.12
C ASN A 180 -20.98 -9.74 11.13
N LEU A 181 -20.06 -9.80 10.17
CA LEU A 181 -18.99 -8.82 10.05
C LEU A 181 -19.50 -7.46 9.56
N ALA A 182 -20.63 -7.40 8.88
CA ALA A 182 -21.19 -6.14 8.37
C ALA A 182 -21.29 -5.04 9.45
N ASP A 183 -21.63 -5.44 10.69
CA ASP A 183 -21.76 -4.54 11.82
C ASP A 183 -20.43 -4.21 12.52
N MET A 184 -19.33 -4.83 12.07
CA MET A 184 -18.00 -4.73 12.70
C MET A 184 -17.03 -3.85 11.91
N ILE A 185 -17.50 -3.10 10.93
CA ILE A 185 -16.63 -2.20 10.15
C ILE A 185 -16.00 -1.18 11.10
N PRO A 186 -14.65 -1.06 11.13
CA PRO A 186 -13.97 -0.18 12.05
C PRO A 186 -14.40 1.28 11.85
N ARG A 187 -14.51 2.02 12.95
CA ARG A 187 -14.82 3.46 12.90
C ARG A 187 -13.84 4.16 11.95
N ARG A 188 -14.35 5.01 11.06
CA ARG A 188 -13.59 5.72 10.02
C ARG A 188 -13.20 4.85 8.81
N GLN A 189 -13.74 3.65 8.68
CA GLN A 189 -13.62 2.83 7.48
C GLN A 189 -15.00 2.65 6.86
N SER A 190 -15.04 2.49 5.53
CA SER A 190 -16.25 2.14 4.77
C SER A 190 -16.31 0.66 4.42
N ASP A 191 -15.18 -0.04 4.56
CA ASP A 191 -15.01 -1.43 4.14
C ASP A 191 -13.87 -2.11 4.91
N PHE A 192 -13.63 -3.39 4.60
CA PHE A 192 -12.56 -4.20 5.17
C PHE A 192 -11.30 -4.28 4.29
N LYS A 193 -11.15 -3.43 3.27
CA LYS A 193 -9.97 -3.47 2.38
C LYS A 193 -8.62 -3.47 3.11
N PRO A 194 -8.40 -2.68 4.18
CA PRO A 194 -7.14 -2.74 4.91
C PRO A 194 -6.88 -4.10 5.58
N GLN A 195 -7.93 -4.75 6.13
CA GLN A 195 -7.83 -6.05 6.77
C GLN A 195 -7.64 -7.17 5.75
N ILE A 196 -8.36 -7.10 4.62
CA ILE A 196 -8.21 -8.01 3.48
C ILE A 196 -6.77 -7.96 2.96
N LYS A 197 -6.25 -6.75 2.73
CA LYS A 197 -4.87 -6.59 2.27
C LYS A 197 -3.85 -7.14 3.27
N ALA A 198 -4.03 -6.86 4.57
CA ALA A 198 -3.11 -7.32 5.60
C ALA A 198 -3.09 -8.84 5.73
N SER A 199 -4.25 -9.51 5.59
CA SER A 199 -4.30 -10.98 5.58
C SER A 199 -3.77 -11.58 4.29
N LEU A 200 -3.93 -10.91 3.13
CA LEU A 200 -3.30 -11.34 1.88
C LEU A 200 -1.78 -11.33 1.99
N ASP A 201 -1.21 -10.26 2.56
CA ASP A 201 0.23 -10.14 2.77
C ASP A 201 0.77 -11.25 3.72
N GLU A 202 -0.01 -11.64 4.72
CA GLU A 202 0.34 -12.74 5.63
C GLU A 202 0.29 -14.10 4.94
N ILE A 203 -0.74 -14.37 4.14
CA ILE A 203 -0.85 -15.58 3.34
C ILE A 203 0.29 -15.67 2.34
N ALA A 204 0.60 -14.57 1.65
CA ALA A 204 1.72 -14.49 0.72
C ALA A 204 3.05 -14.83 1.40
N LEU A 205 3.27 -14.32 2.62
CA LEU A 205 4.45 -14.67 3.41
C LEU A 205 4.47 -16.15 3.80
N HIS A 206 3.32 -16.70 4.19
CA HIS A 206 3.21 -18.12 4.53
C HIS A 206 3.51 -19.03 3.33
N ILE A 207 2.98 -18.72 2.16
CA ILE A 207 3.26 -19.43 0.90
C ILE A 207 4.75 -19.37 0.56
N ARG A 208 5.34 -18.15 0.61
CA ARG A 208 6.77 -17.95 0.36
C ARG A 208 7.65 -18.79 1.29
N ASN A 209 7.31 -18.84 2.57
CA ASN A 209 8.04 -19.64 3.55
C ASN A 209 7.90 -21.15 3.29
N ALA A 210 6.73 -21.61 2.85
CA ALA A 210 6.49 -23.00 2.50
C ALA A 210 7.21 -23.43 1.22
N LEU A 211 7.39 -22.49 0.27
CA LEU A 211 8.04 -22.72 -1.03
C LEU A 211 9.52 -22.27 -1.06
N SER A 212 10.08 -21.82 0.06
CA SER A 212 11.40 -21.17 0.13
C SER A 212 12.59 -22.06 -0.26
N ALA A 213 12.41 -23.37 -0.32
CA ALA A 213 13.48 -24.30 -0.69
C ALA A 213 13.93 -24.16 -2.16
N ASP A 214 13.10 -23.57 -3.04
CA ASP A 214 13.31 -23.54 -4.49
C ASP A 214 13.36 -22.11 -5.04
N ASP A 215 13.59 -21.07 -4.21
CA ASP A 215 13.54 -19.64 -4.58
C ASP A 215 12.19 -19.19 -5.20
N ILE A 216 11.13 -20.01 -5.01
CA ILE A 216 9.79 -19.77 -5.53
C ILE A 216 9.07 -18.78 -4.63
N THR A 217 8.35 -17.85 -5.21
CA THR A 217 7.55 -16.88 -4.50
C THR A 217 6.04 -17.12 -4.69
N GLU A 218 5.23 -16.44 -3.92
CA GLU A 218 3.77 -16.52 -4.04
C GLU A 218 3.24 -16.10 -5.43
N ASP A 219 4.02 -15.32 -6.18
CA ASP A 219 3.58 -14.83 -7.50
C ASP A 219 3.68 -15.88 -8.61
N GLU A 220 4.39 -16.99 -8.37
CA GLU A 220 4.41 -18.15 -9.24
C GLU A 220 3.22 -19.11 -8.98
N VAL A 221 2.38 -18.84 -7.97
CA VAL A 221 1.19 -19.65 -7.69
C VAL A 221 0.12 -19.38 -8.75
N PHE A 222 -0.15 -20.39 -9.57
CA PHE A 222 -1.11 -20.32 -10.67
C PHE A 222 -2.56 -20.26 -10.17
N ASN A 223 -2.88 -21.08 -9.17
CA ASN A 223 -4.23 -21.24 -8.64
C ASN A 223 -4.47 -20.42 -7.35
N ALA A 224 -4.08 -19.15 -7.36
CA ALA A 224 -4.23 -18.25 -6.19
C ALA A 224 -5.66 -18.22 -5.62
N GLN A 225 -6.68 -18.44 -6.45
CA GLN A 225 -8.08 -18.50 -6.01
C GLN A 225 -8.38 -19.67 -5.06
N SER A 226 -7.58 -20.75 -5.08
CA SER A 226 -7.75 -21.86 -4.12
C SER A 226 -7.52 -21.42 -2.65
N PHE A 227 -6.80 -20.30 -2.47
CA PHE A 227 -6.55 -19.69 -1.16
C PHE A 227 -7.65 -18.73 -0.71
N LYS A 228 -8.69 -18.47 -1.52
CA LYS A 228 -9.71 -17.45 -1.26
C LYS A 228 -10.46 -17.70 0.05
N LEU A 229 -10.85 -18.95 0.30
CA LEU A 229 -11.55 -19.28 1.52
C LEU A 229 -10.66 -19.13 2.76
N ALA A 230 -9.40 -19.56 2.70
CA ALA A 230 -8.43 -19.33 3.76
C ALA A 230 -8.26 -17.83 4.02
N HIS A 231 -8.15 -17.02 2.96
CA HIS A 231 -8.04 -15.57 3.04
C HIS A 231 -9.25 -14.95 3.75
N ALA A 232 -10.48 -15.41 3.46
CA ALA A 232 -11.69 -14.94 4.14
C ALA A 232 -11.65 -15.24 5.66
N TYR A 233 -11.22 -16.44 6.06
CA TYR A 233 -11.09 -16.82 7.48
C TYR A 233 -9.98 -16.04 8.19
N CYS A 234 -8.82 -15.84 7.56
CA CYS A 234 -7.74 -15.01 8.11
C CYS A 234 -8.21 -13.55 8.31
N THR A 235 -8.94 -13.01 7.34
CA THR A 235 -9.49 -11.65 7.44
C THR A 235 -10.52 -11.54 8.56
N ALA A 236 -11.43 -12.53 8.67
CA ALA A 236 -12.42 -12.57 9.74
C ALA A 236 -11.76 -12.65 11.13
N SER A 237 -10.71 -13.46 11.29
CA SER A 237 -9.93 -13.52 12.53
C SER A 237 -9.42 -12.14 12.95
N ARG A 238 -8.83 -11.38 12.04
CA ARG A 238 -8.35 -10.01 12.30
C ARG A 238 -9.46 -9.04 12.67
N VAL A 239 -10.63 -9.16 12.02
CA VAL A 239 -11.79 -8.31 12.35
C VAL A 239 -12.30 -8.62 13.76
N TYR A 240 -12.41 -9.88 14.14
CA TYR A 240 -12.82 -10.28 15.49
C TYR A 240 -11.81 -9.82 16.55
N GLU A 241 -10.50 -9.95 16.28
CA GLU A 241 -9.45 -9.45 17.16
C GLU A 241 -9.57 -7.94 17.41
N LEU A 242 -9.76 -7.15 16.36
CA LEU A 242 -9.98 -5.69 16.46
C LEU A 242 -11.22 -5.32 17.26
N ASN A 243 -12.21 -6.20 17.32
CA ASN A 243 -13.44 -6.04 18.11
C ASN A 243 -13.37 -6.74 19.47
N LEU A 244 -12.18 -7.18 19.90
CA LEU A 244 -11.94 -7.86 21.20
C LEU A 244 -12.73 -9.17 21.39
N GLN A 245 -13.12 -9.82 20.32
CA GLN A 245 -13.79 -11.12 20.34
C GLN A 245 -12.75 -12.24 20.16
N LEU A 246 -11.92 -12.43 21.18
CA LEU A 246 -10.71 -13.26 21.10
C LEU A 246 -11.01 -14.74 20.80
N ASP A 247 -12.06 -15.31 21.39
CA ASP A 247 -12.45 -16.71 21.16
C ASP A 247 -12.88 -16.94 19.70
N ALA A 248 -13.66 -16.00 19.13
CA ALA A 248 -14.06 -16.04 17.74
C ALA A 248 -12.85 -15.84 16.80
N SER A 249 -11.96 -14.92 17.14
CA SER A 249 -10.72 -14.70 16.40
C SER A 249 -9.87 -15.96 16.34
N GLU A 250 -9.67 -16.62 17.47
CA GLU A 250 -8.87 -17.85 17.55
C GLU A 250 -9.50 -18.99 16.74
N ALA A 251 -10.82 -19.19 16.82
CA ALA A 251 -11.53 -20.19 16.02
C ALA A 251 -11.37 -19.93 14.51
N MET A 252 -11.45 -18.67 14.07
CA MET A 252 -11.22 -18.30 12.67
C MET A 252 -9.76 -18.52 12.26
N ARG A 253 -8.81 -18.21 13.15
CA ARG A 253 -7.38 -18.40 12.91
C ARG A 253 -7.01 -19.87 12.70
N ILE A 254 -7.54 -20.76 13.55
CA ILE A 254 -7.34 -22.21 13.40
C ILE A 254 -7.89 -22.68 12.05
N ARG A 255 -9.10 -22.24 11.69
CA ARG A 255 -9.71 -22.65 10.43
C ARG A 255 -8.97 -22.09 9.23
N CYS A 256 -8.46 -20.85 9.32
CA CYS A 256 -7.58 -20.28 8.29
C CYS A 256 -6.36 -21.17 8.06
N GLN A 257 -5.66 -21.61 9.13
CA GLN A 257 -4.47 -22.44 9.02
C GLN A 257 -4.77 -23.80 8.35
N GLU A 258 -5.84 -24.47 8.75
CA GLU A 258 -6.26 -25.74 8.14
C GLU A 258 -6.49 -25.59 6.62
N LEU A 259 -7.14 -24.49 6.22
CA LEU A 259 -7.44 -24.21 4.82
C LEU A 259 -6.19 -23.82 4.02
N LEU A 260 -5.25 -23.11 4.64
CA LEU A 260 -3.96 -22.80 4.05
C LEU A 260 -3.16 -24.07 3.78
N ASP A 261 -3.05 -24.95 4.75
CA ASP A 261 -2.33 -26.23 4.61
C ASP A 261 -2.97 -27.11 3.53
N SER A 262 -4.31 -27.12 3.47
CA SER A 262 -5.05 -27.83 2.41
C SER A 262 -4.79 -27.23 1.02
N ALA A 263 -4.83 -25.90 0.88
CA ALA A 263 -4.56 -25.21 -0.40
C ALA A 263 -3.11 -25.40 -0.85
N LEU A 264 -2.14 -25.33 0.08
CA LEU A 264 -0.73 -25.56 -0.21
C LEU A 264 -0.47 -27.00 -0.71
N SER A 265 -1.22 -27.99 -0.19
CA SER A 265 -1.07 -29.37 -0.65
C SER A 265 -1.49 -29.62 -2.11
N SER A 266 -2.24 -28.68 -2.69
CA SER A 266 -2.76 -28.74 -4.07
C SER A 266 -2.31 -27.55 -4.92
N VAL A 267 -1.23 -26.87 -4.52
CA VAL A 267 -0.74 -25.71 -5.25
C VAL A 267 -0.18 -26.11 -6.62
N SER A 268 -0.58 -25.37 -7.65
CA SER A 268 0.02 -25.43 -8.98
C SER A 268 0.86 -24.19 -9.19
N LEU A 269 2.03 -24.34 -9.77
CA LEU A 269 2.98 -23.26 -10.02
C LEU A 269 3.09 -22.97 -11.51
N ASP A 270 3.41 -21.74 -11.86
CA ASP A 270 3.75 -21.29 -13.21
C ASP A 270 5.15 -20.68 -13.09
N LEU A 271 6.18 -21.51 -13.31
CA LEU A 271 7.57 -21.15 -13.02
C LEU A 271 8.22 -20.35 -14.15
N ASP A 272 7.77 -20.55 -15.38
CA ASP A 272 8.28 -19.82 -16.54
C ASP A 272 7.46 -18.58 -16.89
N GLY A 273 6.29 -18.43 -16.27
CA GLY A 273 5.43 -17.25 -16.40
C GLY A 273 4.68 -17.19 -17.74
N ASP A 274 4.48 -18.31 -18.41
CA ASP A 274 3.79 -18.39 -19.70
C ASP A 274 2.26 -18.43 -19.56
N GLY A 275 1.77 -18.63 -18.34
CA GLY A 275 0.36 -18.67 -17.99
C GLY A 275 -0.28 -20.02 -18.10
N LEU A 276 0.50 -21.08 -18.21
CA LEU A 276 0.08 -22.49 -18.20
C LEU A 276 0.75 -23.19 -17.01
N VAL A 277 0.32 -24.42 -16.75
CA VAL A 277 0.96 -25.29 -15.75
C VAL A 277 1.46 -26.52 -16.49
N ASP A 278 2.75 -26.63 -16.62
CA ASP A 278 3.39 -27.74 -17.33
C ASP A 278 3.57 -28.97 -16.43
N SER A 279 3.86 -30.10 -17.06
CA SER A 279 3.95 -31.42 -16.40
C SER A 279 5.04 -31.55 -15.31
N GLY A 280 5.90 -30.54 -15.14
CA GLY A 280 6.92 -30.44 -14.07
C GLY A 280 6.52 -29.51 -12.94
N GLU A 281 5.47 -28.73 -13.10
CA GLU A 281 5.03 -27.62 -12.23
C GLU A 281 3.86 -28.00 -11.32
N GLU A 282 3.26 -29.16 -11.56
CA GLU A 282 2.18 -29.69 -10.74
C GLU A 282 2.68 -30.24 -9.40
N ASN A 283 2.06 -29.82 -8.30
CA ASN A 283 2.22 -30.44 -6.96
C ASN A 283 3.67 -30.51 -6.42
N LEU A 284 4.50 -29.49 -6.68
CA LEU A 284 5.90 -29.48 -6.23
C LEU A 284 6.08 -29.59 -4.72
N THR A 285 5.11 -29.18 -3.93
CA THR A 285 5.14 -29.31 -2.45
C THR A 285 5.12 -30.74 -1.93
N ARG A 286 4.73 -31.72 -2.75
CA ARG A 286 4.73 -33.15 -2.37
C ARG A 286 6.11 -33.80 -2.40
N LYS A 287 7.11 -33.22 -3.06
CA LYS A 287 8.45 -33.83 -3.18
C LYS A 287 9.37 -33.60 -1.97
N GLY A 288 9.04 -32.66 -1.09
CA GLY A 288 9.84 -32.36 0.12
C GLY A 288 9.54 -33.18 1.37
N GLY A 289 8.57 -34.10 1.32
CA GLY A 289 8.04 -34.82 2.48
C GLY A 289 8.41 -36.32 2.60
N SER A 290 9.41 -36.81 1.87
CA SER A 290 9.87 -38.20 2.04
C SER A 290 11.40 -38.26 2.01
N ALA A 291 11.99 -38.05 3.15
CA ALA A 291 13.31 -38.56 3.53
C ALA A 291 13.28 -38.93 5.02
#